data_5ea432a52b6dccfa86e17dacf0f38a96
#
_entry.id   5ea432a52b6dccfa86e17dacf0f38a96
#
_cell.length_a   1.000
_cell.length_b   1.000
_cell.length_c   1.000
_cell.angle_alpha   90.00
_cell.angle_beta   90.00
_cell.angle_gamma   90.00
#
_symmetry.space_group_name_H-M   'P 1'
#
loop_
_entity.id
_entity.type
_entity.pdbx_description
1 polymer ?
#
loop_
_entity_poly.entity_id
_entity_poly.type
_entity_poly.pdbx_seq_one_letter_code
_entity_poly.pdbx_strand_id
1 'polypeptide(L)'
;AFATGTSWGTFGILIPIVVAVFANSDPTLMIISISACMAGAVCGDHCSPISDTTIMASAGAQCDHVNHVSTQLPYVVVVAAVSFVTYIIAGFVRTAWIVLPIGIVLLVGTLLVIKYLEDRKAKQIRKAK
;
A
#
# COMPACT_ATOMS: atom_id res chain seq x y z
N ALA A 1 10.73 -0.02 -6.28
CA ALA A 1 9.91 1.11 -6.74
C ALA A 1 10.26 2.41 -6.01
N PHE A 2 10.34 2.41 -4.67
CA PHE A 2 10.66 3.63 -3.89
C PHE A 2 11.95 4.33 -4.34
N ALA A 3 13.04 3.58 -4.47
CA ALA A 3 14.36 4.12 -4.85
C ALA A 3 14.48 4.46 -6.35
N THR A 4 13.64 3.89 -7.19
CA THR A 4 13.66 4.07 -8.65
C THR A 4 12.62 5.08 -9.13
N GLY A 5 11.64 5.41 -8.30
CA GLY A 5 10.52 6.30 -8.64
C GLY A 5 9.64 5.78 -9.78
N THR A 6 9.60 4.45 -9.99
CA THR A 6 8.77 3.86 -11.05
C THR A 6 8.25 2.47 -10.66
N SER A 7 6.93 2.29 -10.79
CA SER A 7 6.28 0.99 -10.65
C SER A 7 6.53 0.09 -11.86
N TRP A 8 6.56 0.64 -13.07
CA TRP A 8 6.74 -0.12 -14.31
C TRP A 8 8.10 -0.83 -14.39
N GLY A 9 9.18 -0.14 -14.04
CA GLY A 9 10.51 -0.75 -13.98
C GLY A 9 10.58 -1.87 -12.95
N THR A 10 9.89 -1.71 -11.83
CA THR A 10 9.79 -2.73 -10.78
C THR A 10 8.98 -3.96 -11.26
N PHE A 11 7.88 -3.75 -11.99
CA PHE A 11 7.12 -4.86 -12.61
C PHE A 11 7.97 -5.65 -13.60
N GLY A 12 8.73 -4.95 -14.45
CA GLY A 12 9.60 -5.57 -15.44
C GLY A 12 10.63 -6.53 -14.84
N ILE A 13 11.05 -6.28 -13.61
CA ILE A 13 12.01 -7.13 -12.89
C ILE A 13 11.32 -8.22 -12.08
N LEU A 14 10.29 -7.88 -11.31
CA LEU A 14 9.68 -8.80 -10.33
C LEU A 14 8.75 -9.83 -10.98
N ILE A 15 7.96 -9.44 -11.98
CA ILE A 15 6.99 -10.36 -12.59
C ILE A 15 7.69 -11.58 -13.27
N PRO A 16 8.74 -11.40 -14.08
CA PRO A 16 9.47 -12.54 -14.63
C PRO A 16 10.04 -13.49 -13.56
N ILE A 17 10.52 -12.95 -12.44
CA ILE A 17 11.03 -13.75 -11.33
C ILE A 17 9.90 -14.59 -10.72
N VAL A 18 8.75 -13.97 -10.42
CA VAL A 18 7.59 -14.68 -9.87
C VAL A 18 7.11 -15.76 -10.83
N VAL A 19 7.00 -15.46 -12.11
CA VAL A 19 6.59 -16.43 -13.13
C VAL A 19 7.57 -17.61 -13.18
N ALA A 20 8.87 -17.36 -13.15
CA ALA A 20 9.88 -18.42 -13.14
C ALA A 20 9.81 -19.30 -11.89
N VAL A 21 9.58 -18.72 -10.71
CA VAL A 21 9.46 -19.45 -9.43
C VAL A 21 8.21 -20.34 -9.43
N PHE A 22 7.09 -19.87 -9.97
CA PHE A 22 5.81 -20.57 -9.94
C PHE A 22 5.46 -21.32 -11.25
N ALA A 23 6.39 -21.41 -12.21
CA ALA A 23 6.14 -22.02 -13.53
C ALA A 23 5.60 -23.46 -13.47
N ASN A 24 6.01 -24.23 -12.46
CA ASN A 24 5.58 -25.62 -12.23
C ASN A 24 4.76 -25.78 -10.95
N SER A 25 4.21 -24.69 -10.41
CA SER A 25 3.46 -24.66 -9.15
C SER A 25 2.00 -24.30 -9.39
N ASP A 26 1.25 -24.11 -8.31
CA ASP A 26 -0.17 -23.75 -8.33
C ASP A 26 -0.40 -22.38 -9.03
N PRO A 27 -1.18 -22.31 -10.12
CA PRO A 27 -1.48 -21.07 -10.85
C PRO A 27 -2.12 -20.01 -9.97
N THR A 28 -2.90 -20.41 -8.96
CA THR A 28 -3.55 -19.48 -8.02
C THR A 28 -2.52 -18.74 -7.18
N LEU A 29 -1.51 -19.43 -6.67
CA LEU A 29 -0.41 -18.82 -5.93
C LEU A 29 0.42 -17.88 -6.82
N MET A 30 0.64 -18.23 -8.08
CA MET A 30 1.31 -17.37 -9.04
C MET A 30 0.57 -16.05 -9.22
N ILE A 31 -0.75 -16.07 -9.42
CA ILE A 31 -1.59 -14.88 -9.58
C ILE A 31 -1.55 -14.02 -8.32
N ILE A 32 -1.67 -14.62 -7.13
CA ILE A 32 -1.60 -13.90 -5.85
C ILE A 32 -0.22 -13.22 -5.70
N SER A 33 0.85 -13.94 -6.04
CA SER A 33 2.23 -13.40 -5.94
C SER A 33 2.48 -12.25 -6.92
N ILE A 34 1.99 -12.35 -8.17
CA ILE A 34 2.04 -11.26 -9.15
C ILE A 34 1.26 -10.05 -8.62
N SER A 35 0.04 -10.26 -8.09
CA SER A 35 -0.77 -9.19 -7.50
C SER A 35 -0.06 -8.51 -6.34
N ALA A 36 0.58 -9.27 -5.46
CA ALA A 36 1.36 -8.74 -4.34
C ALA A 36 2.56 -7.90 -4.82
N CYS A 37 3.28 -8.36 -5.85
CA CYS A 37 4.37 -7.61 -6.47
C CYS A 37 3.88 -6.29 -7.08
N MET A 38 2.75 -6.32 -7.78
CA MET A 38 2.15 -5.12 -8.38
C MET A 38 1.72 -4.12 -7.29
N ALA A 39 1.02 -4.59 -6.26
CA ALA A 39 0.59 -3.74 -5.16
C ALA A 39 1.78 -3.11 -4.42
N GLY A 40 2.83 -3.89 -4.13
CA GLY A 40 4.04 -3.39 -3.47
C GLY A 40 4.82 -2.40 -4.33
N ALA A 41 4.89 -2.63 -5.65
CA ALA A 41 5.56 -1.71 -6.57
C ALA A 41 4.79 -0.37 -6.69
N VAL A 42 3.46 -0.40 -6.80
CA VAL A 42 2.62 0.80 -6.81
C VAL A 42 2.71 1.54 -5.49
N CYS A 43 2.66 0.84 -4.36
CA CYS A 43 2.84 1.44 -3.04
C CYS A 43 4.20 2.16 -2.92
N GLY A 44 5.29 1.50 -3.33
CA GLY A 44 6.63 2.08 -3.31
C GLY A 44 6.79 3.28 -4.24
N ASP A 45 6.15 3.26 -5.40
CA ASP A 45 6.14 4.37 -6.35
C ASP A 45 5.41 5.59 -5.76
N HIS A 46 4.20 5.41 -5.25
CA HIS A 46 3.38 6.50 -4.69
C HIS A 46 3.98 7.17 -3.46
N CYS A 47 4.83 6.49 -2.69
CA CYS A 47 5.51 7.11 -1.56
C CYS A 47 6.91 7.64 -1.89
N SER A 48 7.38 7.45 -3.11
CA SER A 48 8.68 7.93 -3.55
C SER A 48 8.69 9.43 -3.83
N PRO A 49 9.65 10.18 -3.26
CA PRO A 49 9.79 11.61 -3.56
C PRO A 49 10.29 11.89 -4.99
N ILE A 50 10.84 10.90 -5.66
CA ILE A 50 11.36 11.01 -7.04
C ILE A 50 10.42 10.43 -8.09
N SER A 51 9.24 9.94 -7.67
CA SER A 51 8.23 9.43 -8.58
C SER A 51 7.56 10.55 -9.37
N ASP A 52 7.38 10.33 -10.66
CA ASP A 52 6.63 11.23 -11.55
C ASP A 52 5.19 11.42 -11.07
N THR A 53 4.53 10.36 -10.57
CA THR A 53 3.18 10.44 -10.03
C THR A 53 3.09 11.36 -8.82
N THR A 54 4.04 11.29 -7.89
CA THR A 54 4.09 12.13 -6.69
C THR A 54 4.45 13.59 -7.05
N ILE A 55 5.39 13.79 -7.99
CA ILE A 55 5.75 15.11 -8.49
C ILE A 55 4.55 15.77 -9.18
N MET A 56 3.86 15.06 -10.06
CA MET A 56 2.69 15.58 -10.77
C MET A 56 1.53 15.87 -9.81
N ALA A 57 1.30 15.03 -8.80
CA ALA A 57 0.26 15.25 -7.79
C ALA A 57 0.52 16.52 -6.97
N SER A 58 1.75 16.72 -6.49
CA SER A 58 2.13 17.93 -5.73
C SER A 58 2.06 19.20 -6.58
N ALA A 59 2.51 19.12 -7.85
CA ALA A 59 2.43 20.24 -8.78
C ALA A 59 0.98 20.58 -9.12
N GLY A 60 0.13 19.58 -9.38
CA GLY A 60 -1.30 19.79 -9.67
C GLY A 60 -2.07 20.36 -8.47
N ALA A 61 -1.70 19.98 -7.25
CA ALA A 61 -2.26 20.53 -6.01
C ALA A 61 -1.65 21.88 -5.61
N GLN A 62 -0.64 22.37 -6.34
CA GLN A 62 0.10 23.61 -6.02
C GLN A 62 0.65 23.64 -4.58
N CYS A 63 1.09 22.49 -4.06
CA CYS A 63 1.65 22.37 -2.73
C CYS A 63 3.16 22.05 -2.79
N ASP A 64 3.84 22.34 -1.67
CA ASP A 64 5.26 21.98 -1.53
C ASP A 64 5.44 20.47 -1.62
N HIS A 65 6.34 20.02 -2.50
CA HIS A 65 6.56 18.63 -2.82
C HIS A 65 7.05 17.81 -1.62
N VAL A 66 7.97 18.35 -0.84
CA VAL A 66 8.52 17.67 0.35
C VAL A 66 7.46 17.53 1.42
N ASN A 67 6.64 18.57 1.60
CA ASN A 67 5.52 18.52 2.53
C ASN A 67 4.45 17.50 2.09
N HIS A 68 4.16 17.43 0.79
CA HIS A 68 3.24 16.44 0.23
C HIS A 68 3.72 15.01 0.56
N VAL A 69 4.97 14.69 0.27
CA VAL A 69 5.58 13.38 0.56
C VAL A 69 5.53 13.07 2.06
N SER A 70 5.94 14.00 2.92
CA SER A 70 6.00 13.79 4.37
C SER A 70 4.62 13.54 4.99
N THR A 71 3.58 14.21 4.49
CA THR A 71 2.21 14.03 4.98
C THR A 71 1.55 12.78 4.44
N GLN A 72 1.94 12.30 3.26
CA GLN A 72 1.44 11.07 2.65
C GLN A 72 2.02 9.80 3.31
N LEU A 73 3.29 9.85 3.73
CA LEU A 73 4.05 8.68 4.18
C LEU A 73 3.37 7.89 5.31
N PRO A 74 2.82 8.51 6.38
CA PRO A 74 2.11 7.78 7.44
C PRO A 74 0.91 6.97 6.94
N TYR A 75 0.15 7.51 5.98
CA TYR A 75 -0.99 6.82 5.40
C TYR A 75 -0.54 5.61 4.57
N VAL A 76 0.52 5.78 3.78
CA VAL A 76 1.08 4.70 2.95
C VAL A 76 1.57 3.55 3.83
N VAL A 77 2.24 3.83 4.96
CA VAL A 77 2.70 2.79 5.89
C VAL A 77 1.54 1.99 6.47
N VAL A 78 0.45 2.65 6.85
CA VAL A 78 -0.76 1.99 7.36
C VAL A 78 -1.38 1.09 6.29
N VAL A 79 -1.57 1.61 5.07
CA VAL A 79 -2.15 0.85 3.96
C VAL A 79 -1.25 -0.33 3.58
N ALA A 80 0.07 -0.13 3.54
CA ALA A 80 1.04 -1.19 3.27
C ALA A 80 0.98 -2.32 4.29
N ALA A 81 0.87 -1.98 5.59
CA ALA A 81 0.75 -2.97 6.65
C ALA A 81 -0.55 -3.79 6.53
N VAL A 82 -1.69 -3.14 6.29
CA VAL A 82 -2.98 -3.82 6.07
C VAL A 82 -2.94 -4.69 4.83
N SER A 83 -2.37 -4.20 3.72
CA SER A 83 -2.21 -4.95 2.49
C SER A 83 -1.31 -6.17 2.69
N PHE A 84 -0.21 -6.02 3.40
CA PHE A 84 0.70 -7.13 3.72
C PHE A 84 -0.02 -8.26 4.47
N VAL A 85 -0.77 -7.93 5.52
CA VAL A 85 -1.59 -8.92 6.26
C VAL A 85 -2.63 -9.56 5.34
N THR A 86 -3.30 -8.79 4.50
CA THR A 86 -4.31 -9.28 3.55
C THR A 86 -3.70 -10.25 2.54
N TYR A 87 -2.50 -10.00 2.02
CA TYR A 87 -1.82 -10.92 1.10
C TYR A 87 -1.35 -12.20 1.78
N ILE A 88 -0.96 -12.14 3.07
CA ILE A 88 -0.69 -13.37 3.84
C ILE A 88 -1.96 -14.22 3.92
N ILE A 89 -3.10 -13.62 4.27
CA ILE A 89 -4.39 -14.31 4.32
C ILE A 89 -4.75 -14.89 2.93
N ALA A 90 -4.53 -14.13 1.85
CA ALA A 90 -4.76 -14.57 0.48
C ALA A 90 -3.98 -15.83 0.11
N GLY A 91 -2.73 -15.95 0.58
CA GLY A 91 -1.90 -17.13 0.37
C GLY A 91 -2.49 -18.41 0.98
N PHE A 92 -3.19 -18.29 2.11
CA PHE A 92 -3.85 -19.45 2.77
C PHE A 92 -5.25 -19.74 2.21
N VAL A 93 -6.08 -18.72 2.06
CA VAL A 93 -7.50 -18.86 1.67
C VAL A 93 -7.65 -19.12 0.16
N ARG A 94 -6.74 -18.62 -0.67
CA ARG A 94 -6.68 -18.80 -2.14
C ARG A 94 -7.96 -18.44 -2.91
N THR A 95 -8.89 -17.70 -2.30
CA THR A 95 -10.18 -17.33 -2.87
C THR A 95 -10.36 -15.83 -2.81
N ALA A 96 -10.28 -15.16 -3.97
CA ALA A 96 -10.35 -13.69 -4.06
C ALA A 96 -11.67 -13.13 -3.52
N TRP A 97 -12.79 -13.80 -3.73
CA TRP A 97 -14.12 -13.39 -3.25
C TRP A 97 -14.23 -13.29 -1.72
N ILE A 98 -13.42 -14.05 -0.99
CA ILE A 98 -13.39 -14.03 0.48
C ILE A 98 -12.35 -13.02 0.95
N VAL A 99 -11.18 -13.00 0.34
CA VAL A 99 -10.05 -12.15 0.75
C VAL A 99 -10.33 -10.66 0.52
N LEU A 100 -11.01 -10.32 -0.59
CA LEU A 100 -11.31 -8.92 -0.93
C LEU A 100 -12.19 -8.24 0.13
N PRO A 101 -13.35 -8.79 0.55
CA PRO A 101 -14.13 -8.18 1.62
C PRO A 101 -13.38 -8.15 2.97
N ILE A 102 -12.57 -9.16 3.28
CA ILE A 102 -11.73 -9.16 4.48
C ILE A 102 -10.75 -7.98 4.44
N GLY A 103 -10.07 -7.76 3.31
CA GLY A 103 -9.15 -6.65 3.13
C GLY A 103 -9.84 -5.28 3.28
N ILE A 104 -11.04 -5.13 2.73
CA ILE A 104 -11.84 -3.90 2.87
C ILE A 104 -12.21 -3.66 4.33
N VAL A 105 -12.69 -4.69 5.04
CA VAL A 105 -13.06 -4.59 6.46
C VAL A 105 -11.85 -4.24 7.31
N LEU A 106 -10.69 -4.85 7.07
CA LEU A 106 -9.45 -4.55 7.77
C LEU A 106 -9.01 -3.10 7.53
N LEU A 107 -9.07 -2.62 6.28
CA LEU A 107 -8.69 -1.25 5.95
C LEU A 107 -9.61 -0.23 6.63
N VAL A 108 -10.93 -0.39 6.45
CA VAL A 108 -11.92 0.51 7.06
C VAL A 108 -11.83 0.46 8.59
N GLY A 109 -11.71 -0.73 9.18
CA GLY A 109 -11.54 -0.90 10.62
C GLY A 109 -10.29 -0.18 11.15
N THR A 110 -9.15 -0.32 10.46
CA THR A 110 -7.90 0.37 10.83
C THR A 110 -8.06 1.89 10.77
N LEU A 111 -8.68 2.42 9.72
CA LEU A 111 -8.93 3.86 9.58
C LEU A 111 -9.85 4.40 10.68
N LEU A 112 -10.91 3.66 11.03
CA LEU A 112 -11.82 4.03 12.11
C LEU A 112 -11.11 4.03 13.48
N VAL A 113 -10.23 3.06 13.74
CA VAL A 113 -9.43 3.00 14.97
C VAL A 113 -8.48 4.19 15.05
N ILE A 114 -7.77 4.52 13.96
CA ILE A 114 -6.87 5.67 13.91
C ILE A 114 -7.65 6.96 14.20
N LYS A 115 -8.76 7.19 13.52
CA LYS A 115 -9.62 8.34 13.74
C LYS A 115 -10.10 8.44 15.19
N TYR A 116 -10.54 7.33 15.77
CA TYR A 116 -10.99 7.30 17.16
C TYR A 116 -9.86 7.65 18.15
N LEU A 117 -8.64 7.18 17.91
CA LEU A 117 -7.47 7.50 18.73
C LEU A 117 -7.07 8.98 18.62
N GLU A 118 -7.13 9.55 17.42
CA GLU A 118 -6.87 10.98 17.20
C GLU A 118 -7.91 11.85 17.91
N ASP A 119 -9.19 11.53 17.79
CA ASP A 119 -10.27 12.23 18.48
C ASP A 119 -10.13 12.18 20.00
N ARG A 120 -9.68 11.05 20.55
CA ARG A 120 -9.37 10.93 21.99
C ARG A 120 -8.22 11.83 22.41
N LYS A 121 -7.11 11.85 21.66
CA LYS A 121 -5.97 12.72 21.92
C LYS A 121 -6.36 14.19 21.87
N ALA A 122 -7.10 14.60 20.85
CA ALA A 122 -7.59 15.98 20.71
C ALA A 122 -8.47 16.42 21.90
N LYS A 123 -9.36 15.54 22.37
CA LYS A 123 -10.20 15.79 23.57
C LYS A 123 -9.38 15.91 24.86
N GLN A 124 -8.31 15.13 25.01
CA GLN A 124 -7.43 15.23 26.17
C GLN A 124 -6.66 16.54 26.21
N ILE A 125 -6.09 16.98 25.07
CA ILE A 125 -5.37 18.24 24.94
C ILE A 125 -6.30 19.42 25.24
N ARG A 126 -7.56 19.35 24.79
CA ARG A 126 -8.56 20.41 25.03
C ARG A 126 -9.01 20.50 26.49
N LYS A 127 -8.93 19.40 27.25
CA LYS A 127 -9.25 19.38 28.71
C LYS A 127 -8.08 19.84 29.57
N ALA A 128 -6.86 19.82 29.06
CA ALA A 128 -5.63 20.20 29.77
C ALA A 128 -5.27 21.71 29.59
N LYS A 129 -5.98 22.43 28.71
CA LYS A 129 -5.96 23.88 28.57
C LYS A 129 -7.11 24.54 29.31
#